data_62f509635767e5e6d443a77f206cac99
#
_entry.id   62f509635767e5e6d443a77f206cac99
#
_cell.length_a   1.000
_cell.length_b   1.000
_cell.length_c   1.000
_cell.angle_alpha   90.00
_cell.angle_beta   90.00
_cell.angle_gamma   90.00
#
_symmetry.space_group_name_H-M   'P 1'
#
loop_
_entity.id
_entity.type
_entity.pdbx_description
1 polymer ?
#
loop_
_entity_poly.entity_id
_entity_poly.type
_entity_poly.pdbx_seq_one_letter_code
_entity_poly.pdbx_strand_id
1 'polypeptide(L)'
;MGTTLSKTQLLAELNNENASWQALLDDIGEANMTQPEVAGGWSIKDIVAHLTGWRRRTVRRFQATLNHEPDFTPPWPSELQEVDEINAWIYESNRDRPLADVLSDSREVFQQLVDVIDAFSDDELQDPRIEQLIGEPLSGKLVFAHFHEEHEPDMRAWLDRVRRVS
;
A
#
# COMPACT_ATOMS: atom_id res chain seq x y z
N MET A 1 12.29 1.70 24.14
CA MET A 1 10.82 1.83 24.02
C MET A 1 10.52 2.86 22.94
N GLY A 2 9.90 2.46 21.87
CA GLY A 2 9.42 3.39 20.86
C GLY A 2 8.27 4.22 21.44
N THR A 3 8.31 5.54 21.24
CA THR A 3 7.20 6.41 21.59
C THR A 3 6.04 6.10 20.64
N THR A 4 4.92 5.64 21.18
CA THR A 4 3.72 5.41 20.37
C THR A 4 3.20 6.75 19.86
N LEU A 5 2.97 6.86 18.57
CA LEU A 5 2.44 8.07 17.95
C LEU A 5 0.98 8.29 18.37
N SER A 6 0.60 9.55 18.55
CA SER A 6 -0.82 9.90 18.64
C SER A 6 -1.49 9.68 17.28
N LYS A 7 -2.82 9.55 17.28
CA LYS A 7 -3.59 9.46 16.03
C LYS A 7 -3.26 10.61 15.08
N THR A 8 -3.20 11.83 15.59
CA THR A 8 -2.88 13.04 14.80
C THR A 8 -1.49 12.93 14.15
N GLN A 9 -0.49 12.48 14.92
CA GLN A 9 0.87 12.28 14.40
C GLN A 9 0.91 11.18 13.34
N LEU A 10 0.23 10.06 13.60
CA LEU A 10 0.16 8.94 12.64
C LEU A 10 -0.50 9.37 11.33
N LEU A 11 -1.62 10.06 11.39
CA LEU A 11 -2.31 10.55 10.20
C LEU A 11 -1.45 11.55 9.43
N ALA A 12 -0.71 12.42 10.13
CA ALA A 12 0.22 13.36 9.48
C ALA A 12 1.36 12.61 8.76
N GLU A 13 1.94 11.58 9.39
CA GLU A 13 2.96 10.74 8.73
C GLU A 13 2.42 10.03 7.50
N LEU A 14 1.24 9.44 7.59
CA LEU A 14 0.60 8.75 6.45
C LEU A 14 0.36 9.71 5.29
N ASN A 15 -0.12 10.91 5.56
CA ASN A 15 -0.34 11.91 4.52
C ASN A 15 0.97 12.37 3.89
N ASN A 16 2.04 12.52 4.66
CA ASN A 16 3.36 12.87 4.14
C ASN A 16 3.92 11.75 3.24
N GLU A 17 3.80 10.50 3.67
CA GLU A 17 4.21 9.34 2.87
C GLU A 17 3.41 9.26 1.56
N ASN A 18 2.11 9.47 1.63
CA ASN A 18 1.26 9.47 0.43
C ASN A 18 1.59 10.63 -0.51
N ALA A 19 1.92 11.81 0.01
CA ALA A 19 2.35 12.94 -0.81
C ALA A 19 3.63 12.62 -1.57
N SER A 20 4.60 11.97 -0.92
CA SER A 20 5.84 11.51 -1.58
C SER A 20 5.56 10.45 -2.65
N TRP A 21 4.65 9.53 -2.39
CA TRP A 21 4.19 8.52 -3.35
C TRP A 21 3.56 9.17 -4.58
N GLN A 22 2.62 10.10 -4.37
CA GLN A 22 1.99 10.81 -5.48
C GLN A 22 2.98 11.64 -6.28
N ALA A 23 3.96 12.28 -5.61
CA ALA A 23 5.01 13.04 -6.30
C ALA A 23 5.87 12.14 -7.19
N LEU A 24 6.19 10.93 -6.75
CA LEU A 24 6.91 9.95 -7.58
C LEU A 24 6.07 9.54 -8.80
N LEU A 25 4.79 9.27 -8.62
CA LEU A 25 3.90 8.93 -9.73
C LEU A 25 3.75 10.08 -10.73
N ASP A 26 3.68 11.31 -10.24
CA ASP A 26 3.61 12.51 -11.09
C ASP A 26 4.91 12.69 -11.89
N ASP A 27 6.06 12.45 -11.26
CA ASP A 27 7.36 12.47 -11.92
C ASP A 27 7.48 11.43 -13.04
N ILE A 28 6.94 10.24 -12.81
CA ILE A 28 6.91 9.17 -13.81
C ILE A 28 6.00 9.55 -14.98
N GLY A 29 4.80 10.08 -14.68
CA GLY A 29 3.78 10.44 -15.66
C GLY A 29 2.98 9.23 -16.17
N GLU A 30 1.68 9.42 -16.33
CA GLU A 30 0.76 8.35 -16.73
C GLU A 30 1.14 7.69 -18.06
N ALA A 31 1.68 8.47 -19.01
CA ALA A 31 2.09 7.95 -20.32
C ALA A 31 3.17 6.85 -20.23
N ASN A 32 3.91 6.81 -19.14
CA ASN A 32 5.00 5.84 -18.91
C ASN A 32 4.59 4.65 -18.03
N MET A 33 3.43 4.70 -17.40
CA MET A 33 3.05 3.73 -16.35
C MET A 33 2.68 2.34 -16.87
N THR A 34 2.42 2.20 -18.18
CA THR A 34 2.10 0.91 -18.79
C THR A 34 3.29 0.27 -19.51
N GLN A 35 4.46 0.91 -19.50
CA GLN A 35 5.67 0.33 -20.06
C GLN A 35 6.15 -0.84 -19.23
N PRO A 36 6.47 -2.00 -19.84
CA PRO A 36 6.93 -3.18 -19.09
C PRO A 36 8.37 -3.02 -18.60
N GLU A 37 8.82 -3.98 -17.80
CA GLU A 37 10.22 -4.14 -17.40
C GLU A 37 10.75 -3.05 -16.47
N VAL A 38 9.89 -2.49 -15.63
CA VAL A 38 10.32 -1.62 -14.53
C VAL A 38 10.96 -2.46 -13.42
N ALA A 39 10.30 -3.57 -13.06
CA ALA A 39 10.78 -4.52 -12.08
C ALA A 39 10.40 -5.94 -12.55
N GLY A 40 11.38 -6.66 -13.06
CA GLY A 40 11.13 -7.96 -13.68
C GLY A 40 10.21 -7.86 -14.88
N GLY A 41 9.18 -8.28 -15.16
CA GLY A 41 8.25 -8.02 -16.26
C GLY A 41 7.16 -7.00 -15.95
N TRP A 42 7.17 -6.43 -14.74
CA TRP A 42 6.10 -5.55 -14.28
C TRP A 42 6.28 -4.10 -14.73
N SER A 43 5.15 -3.46 -15.06
CA SER A 43 5.05 -2.02 -15.28
C SER A 43 4.82 -1.27 -13.97
N ILE A 44 4.87 0.06 -14.00
CA ILE A 44 4.45 0.90 -12.86
C ILE A 44 2.99 0.61 -12.49
N LYS A 45 2.11 0.48 -13.48
CA LYS A 45 0.71 0.08 -13.25
C LYS A 45 0.60 -1.21 -12.44
N ASP A 46 1.40 -2.22 -12.79
CA ASP A 46 1.40 -3.51 -12.09
C ASP A 46 1.86 -3.36 -10.64
N ILE A 47 2.89 -2.54 -10.40
CA ILE A 47 3.39 -2.24 -9.06
C ILE A 47 2.32 -1.52 -8.23
N VAL A 48 1.64 -0.52 -8.81
CA VAL A 48 0.55 0.19 -8.14
C VAL A 48 -0.56 -0.77 -7.74
N ALA A 49 -0.99 -1.64 -8.66
CA ALA A 49 -2.02 -2.65 -8.39
C ALA A 49 -1.59 -3.62 -7.28
N HIS A 50 -0.34 -4.07 -7.30
CA HIS A 50 0.26 -4.95 -6.30
C HIS A 50 0.22 -4.32 -4.90
N LEU A 51 0.74 -3.11 -4.77
CA LEU A 51 0.77 -2.38 -3.50
C LEU A 51 -0.66 -2.09 -2.99
N THR A 52 -1.58 -1.76 -3.89
CA THR A 52 -2.98 -1.53 -3.56
C THR A 52 -3.65 -2.79 -3.00
N GLY A 53 -3.39 -3.95 -3.59
CA GLY A 53 -3.92 -5.23 -3.11
C GLY A 53 -3.47 -5.54 -1.68
N TRP A 54 -2.19 -5.40 -1.40
CA TRP A 54 -1.64 -5.62 -0.06
C TRP A 54 -2.14 -4.58 0.95
N ARG A 55 -2.27 -3.32 0.56
CA ARG A 55 -2.83 -2.27 1.41
C ARG A 55 -4.31 -2.53 1.73
N ARG A 56 -5.07 -3.03 0.77
CA ARG A 56 -6.47 -3.43 0.99
C ARG A 56 -6.57 -4.51 2.07
N ARG A 57 -5.64 -5.46 2.09
CA ARG A 57 -5.55 -6.45 3.19
C ARG A 57 -5.34 -5.75 4.54
N THR A 58 -4.43 -4.79 4.60
CA THR A 58 -4.17 -4.01 5.81
C THR A 58 -5.43 -3.29 6.29
N VAL A 59 -6.16 -2.63 5.39
CA VAL A 59 -7.42 -1.96 5.70
C VAL A 59 -8.43 -2.94 6.30
N ARG A 60 -8.60 -4.11 5.69
CA ARG A 60 -9.54 -5.13 6.20
C ARG A 60 -9.17 -5.65 7.58
N ARG A 61 -7.89 -5.82 7.84
CA ARG A 61 -7.40 -6.21 9.18
C ARG A 61 -7.73 -5.15 10.23
N PHE A 62 -7.50 -3.89 9.93
CA PHE A 62 -7.87 -2.79 10.83
C PHE A 62 -9.37 -2.68 11.03
N GLN A 63 -10.17 -2.83 9.97
CA GLN A 63 -11.63 -2.82 10.07
C GLN A 63 -12.13 -3.94 10.98
N ALA A 64 -11.62 -5.16 10.82
CA ALA A 64 -11.97 -6.30 11.68
C ALA A 64 -11.61 -6.02 13.14
N THR A 65 -10.43 -5.45 13.38
CA THR A 65 -10.00 -5.10 14.74
C THR A 65 -10.90 -4.02 15.36
N LEU A 66 -11.25 -3.00 14.59
CA LEU A 66 -12.16 -1.93 15.02
C LEU A 66 -13.53 -2.48 15.39
N ASN A 67 -14.02 -3.46 14.63
CA ASN A 67 -15.33 -4.09 14.83
C ASN A 67 -15.29 -5.25 15.83
N HIS A 68 -14.14 -5.50 16.48
CA HIS A 68 -13.95 -6.61 17.42
C HIS A 68 -14.22 -7.99 16.82
N GLU A 69 -13.98 -8.15 15.51
CA GLU A 69 -14.11 -9.42 14.82
C GLU A 69 -12.86 -10.29 15.09
N PRO A 70 -13.01 -11.61 15.30
CA PRO A 70 -11.87 -12.48 15.59
C PRO A 70 -10.96 -12.68 14.38
N ASP A 71 -11.51 -12.63 13.18
CA ASP A 71 -10.81 -12.86 11.92
C ASP A 71 -11.22 -11.82 10.88
N PHE A 72 -10.41 -11.68 9.84
CA PHE A 72 -10.73 -10.83 8.70
C PHE A 72 -10.79 -11.67 7.41
N THR A 73 -11.56 -11.20 6.43
CA THR A 73 -11.62 -11.80 5.09
C THR A 73 -10.61 -11.08 4.20
N PRO A 74 -9.60 -11.81 3.64
CA PRO A 74 -8.65 -11.19 2.73
C PRO A 74 -9.34 -10.69 1.45
N PRO A 75 -8.73 -9.72 0.72
CA PRO A 75 -9.30 -9.22 -0.54
C PRO A 75 -9.08 -10.15 -1.74
N TRP A 76 -8.57 -11.33 -1.50
CA TRP A 76 -8.34 -12.40 -2.49
C TRP A 76 -8.98 -13.70 -2.01
N PRO A 77 -9.10 -14.72 -2.89
CA PRO A 77 -9.65 -16.03 -2.47
C PRO A 77 -8.90 -16.60 -1.27
N SER A 78 -9.65 -17.04 -0.26
CA SER A 78 -9.08 -17.49 1.02
C SER A 78 -8.23 -18.75 0.93
N GLU A 79 -8.38 -19.54 -0.14
CA GLU A 79 -7.55 -20.70 -0.44
C GLU A 79 -6.11 -20.33 -0.84
N LEU A 80 -5.87 -19.10 -1.27
CA LEU A 80 -4.52 -18.63 -1.59
C LEU A 80 -3.78 -18.28 -0.30
N GLN A 81 -2.76 -19.06 0.01
CA GLN A 81 -1.98 -18.92 1.24
C GLN A 81 -0.55 -18.43 0.98
N GLU A 82 0.00 -18.79 -0.18
CA GLU A 82 1.38 -18.45 -0.50
C GLU A 82 1.47 -17.05 -1.12
N VAL A 83 2.52 -16.32 -0.74
CA VAL A 83 2.74 -14.93 -1.21
C VAL A 83 2.79 -14.88 -2.74
N ASP A 84 3.49 -15.81 -3.37
CA ASP A 84 3.62 -15.83 -4.83
C ASP A 84 2.28 -16.07 -5.53
N GLU A 85 1.43 -16.92 -4.98
CA GLU A 85 0.08 -17.15 -5.50
C GLU A 85 -0.80 -15.91 -5.37
N ILE A 86 -0.72 -15.23 -4.23
CA ILE A 86 -1.44 -13.99 -3.98
C ILE A 86 -0.97 -12.89 -4.95
N ASN A 87 0.33 -12.75 -5.12
CA ASN A 87 0.92 -11.78 -6.06
C ASN A 87 0.47 -12.05 -7.50
N ALA A 88 0.47 -13.31 -7.91
CA ALA A 88 0.00 -13.71 -9.23
C ALA A 88 -1.49 -13.39 -9.41
N TRP A 89 -2.31 -13.65 -8.40
CA TRP A 89 -3.74 -13.33 -8.44
C TRP A 89 -3.98 -11.82 -8.57
N ILE A 90 -3.27 -11.01 -7.81
CA ILE A 90 -3.38 -9.54 -7.88
C ILE A 90 -2.99 -9.06 -9.29
N TYR A 91 -1.88 -9.56 -9.82
CA TYR A 91 -1.41 -9.22 -11.17
C TYR A 91 -2.46 -9.59 -12.24
N GLU A 92 -2.92 -10.83 -12.26
CA GLU A 92 -3.89 -11.33 -13.24
C GLU A 92 -5.24 -10.58 -13.16
N SER A 93 -5.66 -10.21 -11.95
CA SER A 93 -6.91 -9.47 -11.74
C SER A 93 -6.86 -8.03 -12.28
N ASN A 94 -5.67 -7.48 -12.46
CA ASN A 94 -5.51 -6.06 -12.81
C ASN A 94 -4.86 -5.81 -14.17
N ARG A 95 -4.21 -6.81 -14.78
CA ARG A 95 -3.40 -6.61 -16.01
C ARG A 95 -4.19 -5.99 -17.16
N ASP A 96 -5.45 -6.37 -17.30
CA ASP A 96 -6.32 -5.90 -18.40
C ASP A 96 -7.19 -4.70 -18.00
N ARG A 97 -7.08 -4.22 -16.76
CA ARG A 97 -7.83 -3.05 -16.28
C ARG A 97 -7.20 -1.76 -16.79
N PRO A 98 -8.01 -0.74 -17.12
CA PRO A 98 -7.49 0.58 -17.49
C PRO A 98 -6.60 1.17 -16.37
N LEU A 99 -5.54 1.88 -16.75
CA LEU A 99 -4.64 2.56 -15.81
C LEU A 99 -5.40 3.49 -14.87
N ALA A 100 -6.38 4.25 -15.40
CA ALA A 100 -7.19 5.17 -14.61
C ALA A 100 -7.91 4.46 -13.46
N ASP A 101 -8.41 3.24 -13.68
CA ASP A 101 -9.11 2.45 -12.65
C ASP A 101 -8.14 1.97 -11.58
N VAL A 102 -6.94 1.52 -11.97
CA VAL A 102 -5.90 1.09 -11.04
C VAL A 102 -5.43 2.25 -10.16
N LEU A 103 -5.22 3.42 -10.74
CA LEU A 103 -4.85 4.63 -9.99
C LEU A 103 -5.98 5.10 -9.06
N SER A 104 -7.22 5.01 -9.51
CA SER A 104 -8.39 5.35 -8.71
C SER A 104 -8.52 4.42 -7.48
N ASP A 105 -8.35 3.12 -7.69
CA ASP A 105 -8.33 2.14 -6.59
C ASP A 105 -7.25 2.45 -5.57
N SER A 106 -6.07 2.81 -6.03
CA SER A 106 -4.93 3.16 -5.15
C SER A 106 -5.29 4.33 -4.23
N ARG A 107 -5.89 5.37 -4.77
CA ARG A 107 -6.33 6.55 -4.00
C ARG A 107 -7.44 6.19 -3.03
N GLU A 108 -8.42 5.42 -3.49
CA GLU A 108 -9.56 4.99 -2.67
C GLU A 108 -9.12 4.13 -1.49
N VAL A 109 -8.25 3.15 -1.72
CA VAL A 109 -7.75 2.27 -0.66
C VAL A 109 -6.91 3.04 0.35
N PHE A 110 -6.12 4.01 -0.09
CA PHE A 110 -5.40 4.90 0.83
C PHE A 110 -6.38 5.71 1.71
N GLN A 111 -7.44 6.25 1.10
CA GLN A 111 -8.46 6.98 1.86
C GLN A 111 -9.18 6.07 2.87
N GLN A 112 -9.49 4.83 2.48
CA GLN A 112 -10.07 3.84 3.40
C GLN A 112 -9.13 3.55 4.58
N LEU A 113 -7.82 3.51 4.35
CA LEU A 113 -6.83 3.34 5.41
C LEU A 113 -6.86 4.53 6.39
N VAL A 114 -6.87 5.75 5.87
CA VAL A 114 -6.99 6.96 6.68
C VAL A 114 -8.28 6.94 7.50
N ASP A 115 -9.40 6.61 6.86
CA ASP A 115 -10.72 6.59 7.50
C ASP A 115 -10.79 5.56 8.64
N VAL A 116 -10.27 4.36 8.44
CA VAL A 116 -10.29 3.32 9.47
C VAL A 116 -9.38 3.68 10.65
N ILE A 117 -8.22 4.27 10.39
CA ILE A 117 -7.32 4.74 11.45
C ILE A 117 -7.96 5.89 12.22
N ASP A 118 -8.61 6.81 11.53
CA ASP A 118 -9.31 7.94 12.18
C ASP A 118 -10.49 7.48 13.05
N ALA A 119 -11.10 6.36 12.72
CA ALA A 119 -12.19 5.76 13.48
C ALA A 119 -11.75 5.18 14.84
N PHE A 120 -10.46 4.83 15.00
CA PHE A 120 -9.91 4.39 16.29
C PHE A 120 -9.72 5.61 17.21
N SER A 121 -9.90 5.41 18.53
CA SER A 121 -9.43 6.37 19.53
C SER A 121 -7.90 6.25 19.70
N ASP A 122 -7.27 7.25 20.33
CA ASP A 122 -5.84 7.16 20.68
C ASP A 122 -5.55 5.93 21.54
N ASP A 123 -6.42 5.63 22.52
CA ASP A 123 -6.27 4.48 23.39
C ASP A 123 -6.37 3.15 22.63
N GLU A 124 -7.31 3.05 21.70
CA GLU A 124 -7.47 1.87 20.86
C GLU A 124 -6.26 1.64 19.94
N LEU A 125 -5.68 2.71 19.39
CA LEU A 125 -4.46 2.62 18.56
C LEU A 125 -3.24 2.17 19.36
N GLN A 126 -3.24 2.37 20.68
CA GLN A 126 -2.19 1.93 21.59
C GLN A 126 -2.43 0.53 22.15
N ASP A 127 -3.55 -0.10 21.80
CA ASP A 127 -3.86 -1.47 22.21
C ASP A 127 -2.78 -2.43 21.69
N PRO A 128 -2.23 -3.31 22.56
CA PRO A 128 -1.22 -4.30 22.13
C PRO A 128 -1.65 -5.17 20.97
N ARG A 129 -2.95 -5.34 20.72
CA ARG A 129 -3.46 -6.08 19.55
C ARG A 129 -3.10 -5.43 18.23
N ILE A 130 -3.03 -4.10 18.17
CA ILE A 130 -2.60 -3.37 16.97
C ILE A 130 -1.13 -3.69 16.68
N GLU A 131 -0.27 -3.61 17.70
CA GLU A 131 1.15 -3.96 17.56
C GLU A 131 1.33 -5.42 17.16
N GLN A 132 0.55 -6.34 17.75
CA GLN A 132 0.59 -7.76 17.37
C GLN A 132 0.19 -8.03 15.92
N LEU A 133 -0.74 -7.24 15.37
CA LEU A 133 -1.16 -7.35 13.97
C LEU A 133 -0.04 -7.06 12.98
N ILE A 134 0.83 -6.13 13.31
CA ILE A 134 1.87 -5.61 12.43
C ILE A 134 3.28 -5.97 12.89
N GLY A 135 3.44 -6.53 14.09
CA GLY A 135 4.73 -6.94 14.65
C GLY A 135 5.62 -5.81 15.16
N GLU A 136 5.21 -4.56 14.96
CA GLU A 136 5.94 -3.36 15.35
C GLU A 136 4.96 -2.24 15.72
N PRO A 137 5.38 -1.20 16.45
CA PRO A 137 4.54 -0.03 16.69
C PRO A 137 4.10 0.63 15.37
N LEU A 138 2.82 0.94 15.27
CA LEU A 138 2.23 1.52 14.07
C LEU A 138 2.84 2.90 13.76
N SER A 139 3.32 3.08 12.53
CA SER A 139 3.84 4.36 12.02
C SER A 139 3.51 4.51 10.54
N GLY A 140 3.56 5.73 10.04
CA GLY A 140 3.39 5.99 8.62
C GLY A 140 4.45 5.29 7.77
N LYS A 141 5.70 5.28 8.23
CA LYS A 141 6.80 4.59 7.55
C LYS A 141 6.58 3.09 7.48
N LEU A 142 6.06 2.47 8.53
CA LEU A 142 5.78 1.04 8.56
C LEU A 142 4.71 0.68 7.52
N VAL A 143 3.66 1.47 7.41
CA VAL A 143 2.59 1.25 6.42
C VAL A 143 3.12 1.30 4.99
N PHE A 144 4.13 2.14 4.73
CA PHE A 144 4.76 2.28 3.41
C PHE A 144 6.06 1.47 3.27
N ALA A 145 6.44 0.66 4.27
CA ALA A 145 7.70 -0.09 4.25
C ALA A 145 7.83 -1.01 3.04
N HIS A 146 6.78 -1.71 2.67
CA HIS A 146 6.75 -2.58 1.49
C HIS A 146 7.13 -1.81 0.23
N PHE A 147 6.56 -0.62 0.04
CA PHE A 147 6.90 0.25 -1.08
C PHE A 147 8.37 0.70 -1.00
N HIS A 148 8.80 1.24 0.12
CA HIS A 148 10.16 1.78 0.29
C HIS A 148 11.25 0.73 0.12
N GLU A 149 11.04 -0.46 0.66
CA GLU A 149 12.05 -1.51 0.70
C GLU A 149 12.10 -2.34 -0.57
N GLU A 150 10.95 -2.64 -1.16
CA GLU A 150 10.86 -3.60 -2.26
C GLU A 150 10.62 -2.98 -3.64
N HIS A 151 10.02 -1.81 -3.72
CA HIS A 151 9.58 -1.25 -5.02
C HIS A 151 10.17 0.12 -5.36
N GLU A 152 10.33 1.01 -4.40
CA GLU A 152 10.82 2.36 -4.66
C GLU A 152 12.19 2.38 -5.36
N PRO A 153 13.18 1.57 -4.94
CA PRO A 153 14.48 1.57 -5.62
C PRO A 153 14.39 1.23 -7.11
N ASP A 154 13.58 0.24 -7.47
CA ASP A 154 13.38 -0.17 -8.87
C ASP A 154 12.67 0.91 -9.68
N MET A 155 11.65 1.53 -9.11
CA MET A 155 10.89 2.59 -9.76
C MET A 155 11.77 3.81 -10.02
N ARG A 156 12.59 4.22 -9.07
CA ARG A 156 13.51 5.35 -9.23
C ARG A 156 14.64 5.05 -10.21
N ALA A 157 15.20 3.84 -10.17
CA ALA A 157 16.23 3.41 -11.11
C ALA A 157 15.68 3.40 -12.55
N TRP A 158 14.46 2.92 -12.72
CA TRP A 158 13.78 2.93 -14.02
C TRP A 158 13.53 4.37 -14.51
N LEU A 159 13.05 5.25 -13.65
CA LEU A 159 12.81 6.65 -13.97
C LEU A 159 14.09 7.35 -14.41
N ASP A 160 15.21 7.11 -13.73
CA ASP A 160 16.51 7.65 -14.09
C ASP A 160 16.95 7.16 -15.48
N ARG A 161 16.73 5.88 -15.78
CA ARG A 161 17.05 5.33 -17.13
C ARG A 161 16.22 6.01 -18.21
N VAL A 162 14.93 6.20 -18.00
CA VAL A 162 14.02 6.83 -18.95
C VAL A 162 14.42 8.29 -19.21
N ARG A 163 14.79 9.01 -18.16
CA ARG A 163 15.24 10.41 -18.27
C ARG A 163 16.56 10.56 -19.02
N ARG A 164 17.45 9.58 -18.96
CA ARG A 164 18.74 9.60 -19.68
C ARG A 164 18.59 9.38 -21.18
N VAL A 165 17.51 8.73 -21.60
CA VAL A 165 17.26 8.38 -23.01
C VAL A 165 16.45 9.46 -23.74
N SER A 166 15.77 10.34 -22.99
CA SER A 166 14.96 11.43 -23.56
C SER A 166 15.75 12.70 -23.83
#